data_6df51b42c2d8762c0eabf70aae1d7dea
#
_entry.id   6df51b42c2d8762c0eabf70aae1d7dea
#
_cell.length_a   1.000
_cell.length_b   1.000
_cell.length_c   1.000
_cell.angle_alpha   90.00
_cell.angle_beta   90.00
_cell.angle_gamma   90.00
#
_symmetry.space_group_name_H-M   'P 1'
#
loop_
_entity.id
_entity.type
_entity.pdbx_description
1 polymer ?
#
loop_
_entity_poly.entity_id
_entity_poly.type
_entity_poly.pdbx_seq_one_letter_code
_entity_poly.pdbx_strand_id
1 'polypeptide(L)'
;MGLLNHYLFRTATHDYGNYNFAFWDYSHFRLSQIPTFKGNFLQDHFSFSLMYFVPVYWILNWLTHTYTLIIIQVSLIILSAWYTLKIVQLKSDNIWLGAGVILYYFLLLGRYTAFSADVNLAIISSCFIPIFIYYFFIKKYLLAFAILLLSLFSRENIPLWFIFIFIVLIIDERKDKKAIWYAVSGIIISALYFILLFKVFIPMTESKEVSYGLFNYAALGATPGEALVYMLRHPVEAVKLFFINHSNNPTYNDVKAEFYLVYLVSGGFVLLFRPKYIIWFIPIVAQKVLNDNPTRWGIATYYSIEIVTLLPLSVFLAIASFKKSWIQKTAIVLACIGAIFMTIHKLDHSNRKVPWTLNPSKVKVYSKKFYTSHYNVKAVNRLLATIPDTAKVSASNYILPHLAQRKSIYYFPNVKDAEYIVFSVYDNHYLLTHMQNENERNKYLGSNEWEITQHSFPVFLLKHNSKGTLNTNSIWTEADTIKCNYETISEKDKTILFSNGEKAEKTDLLSTEQARSLTHSIKLSTEARYGSKITLPDITQYDYLEINVWALCEELNQIHLVSDCGKNYHFHCSVNNSIDSSGWKKFTLSYWIPKNAATTECSMFIWNSGKTPVYIDDLEIVKKKLKLN
;
A
#
# COMPACT_ATOMS: atom_id res chain seq x y z
N MET A 1 11.62 0.80 -12.30
CA MET A 1 11.07 0.85 -10.92
C MET A 1 10.40 -0.47 -10.54
N GLY A 2 9.32 -0.91 -11.18
CA GLY A 2 8.58 -2.12 -10.80
C GLY A 2 9.45 -3.37 -10.66
N LEU A 3 10.25 -3.69 -11.68
CA LEU A 3 11.17 -4.85 -11.65
C LEU A 3 12.15 -4.78 -10.46
N LEU A 4 12.71 -3.59 -10.18
CA LEU A 4 13.65 -3.42 -9.07
C LEU A 4 12.93 -3.52 -7.72
N ASN A 5 11.72 -2.98 -7.59
CA ASN A 5 10.94 -3.11 -6.37
C ASN A 5 10.62 -4.58 -6.07
N HIS A 6 10.26 -5.36 -7.08
CA HIS A 6 10.06 -6.80 -6.90
C HIS A 6 11.36 -7.50 -6.52
N TYR A 7 12.45 -7.28 -7.26
CA TYR A 7 13.77 -7.85 -6.96
C TYR A 7 14.23 -7.58 -5.52
N LEU A 8 13.94 -6.39 -4.99
CA LEU A 8 14.32 -5.96 -3.64
C LEU A 8 13.31 -6.36 -2.54
N PHE A 9 12.35 -7.24 -2.83
CA PHE A 9 11.31 -7.68 -1.90
C PHE A 9 10.46 -6.52 -1.33
N ARG A 10 9.93 -5.67 -2.22
CA ARG A 10 9.09 -4.53 -1.85
C ARG A 10 7.67 -4.62 -2.40
N THR A 11 7.38 -5.64 -3.20
CA THR A 11 6.04 -5.93 -3.69
C THR A 11 5.22 -6.61 -2.60
N ALA A 12 3.98 -6.16 -2.41
CA ALA A 12 3.13 -6.60 -1.31
C ALA A 12 2.14 -7.68 -1.75
N THR A 13 1.69 -8.50 -0.78
CA THR A 13 0.73 -9.58 -1.02
C THR A 13 -0.61 -9.07 -1.52
N HIS A 14 -1.18 -8.02 -0.89
CA HIS A 14 -2.50 -7.50 -1.23
C HIS A 14 -2.60 -6.98 -2.66
N ASP A 15 -1.53 -6.36 -3.15
CA ASP A 15 -1.48 -5.91 -4.53
C ASP A 15 -0.88 -7.03 -5.40
N TYR A 16 0.44 -7.16 -5.42
CA TYR A 16 1.12 -8.01 -6.38
C TYR A 16 0.93 -9.52 -6.14
N GLY A 17 0.90 -9.94 -4.88
CA GLY A 17 0.74 -11.35 -4.54
C GLY A 17 -0.59 -11.92 -5.06
N ASN A 18 -1.70 -11.22 -4.81
CA ASN A 18 -3.03 -11.61 -5.27
C ASN A 18 -3.13 -11.63 -6.80
N TYR A 19 -2.60 -10.58 -7.46
CA TYR A 19 -2.63 -10.47 -8.92
C TYR A 19 -1.78 -11.56 -9.59
N ASN A 20 -0.60 -11.84 -9.05
CA ASN A 20 0.30 -12.85 -9.60
C ASN A 20 -0.23 -14.27 -9.37
N PHE A 21 -0.88 -14.52 -8.21
CA PHE A 21 -1.59 -15.76 -7.96
C PHE A 21 -2.76 -15.94 -8.93
N ALA A 22 -3.64 -14.93 -9.07
CA ALA A 22 -4.78 -15.00 -9.96
C ALA A 22 -4.35 -15.20 -11.43
N PHE A 23 -3.27 -14.55 -11.85
CA PHE A 23 -2.73 -14.71 -13.19
C PHE A 23 -2.22 -16.13 -13.45
N TRP A 24 -1.51 -16.72 -12.48
CA TRP A 24 -1.10 -18.12 -12.52
C TRP A 24 -2.33 -19.06 -12.55
N ASP A 25 -3.31 -18.81 -11.69
CA ASP A 25 -4.52 -19.63 -11.57
C ASP A 25 -5.32 -19.63 -12.88
N TYR A 26 -5.50 -18.46 -13.53
CA TYR A 26 -6.13 -18.34 -14.83
C TYR A 26 -5.37 -19.05 -15.95
N SER A 27 -4.03 -19.02 -15.90
CA SER A 27 -3.20 -19.72 -16.89
C SER A 27 -3.37 -21.26 -16.83
N HIS A 28 -3.92 -21.75 -15.71
CA HIS A 28 -4.28 -23.16 -15.48
C HIS A 28 -5.79 -23.41 -15.52
N PHE A 29 -6.58 -22.48 -16.09
CA PHE A 29 -8.04 -22.54 -16.20
C PHE A 29 -8.76 -22.74 -14.85
N ARG A 30 -8.32 -22.03 -13.82
CA ARG A 30 -8.83 -22.13 -12.46
C ARG A 30 -9.36 -20.79 -11.97
N LEU A 31 -10.28 -20.84 -11.00
CA LEU A 31 -10.84 -19.70 -10.28
C LEU A 31 -10.79 -19.98 -8.77
N SER A 32 -9.58 -20.00 -8.22
CA SER A 32 -9.38 -20.32 -6.81
C SER A 32 -9.50 -19.10 -5.92
N GLN A 33 -9.68 -19.35 -4.63
CA GLN A 33 -9.64 -18.30 -3.62
C GLN A 33 -8.26 -17.63 -3.59
N ILE A 34 -8.23 -16.30 -3.63
CA ILE A 34 -6.97 -15.54 -3.54
C ILE A 34 -6.45 -15.50 -2.09
N PRO A 35 -5.13 -15.33 -1.89
CA PRO A 35 -4.51 -15.48 -0.57
C PRO A 35 -5.05 -14.56 0.54
N THR A 36 -5.49 -13.34 0.20
CA THR A 36 -5.89 -12.34 1.20
C THR A 36 -7.39 -12.12 1.31
N PHE A 37 -8.20 -12.82 0.52
CA PHE A 37 -9.63 -12.62 0.42
C PHE A 37 -10.38 -13.96 0.40
N LYS A 38 -11.57 -14.03 0.97
CA LYS A 38 -12.36 -15.27 1.03
C LYS A 38 -12.92 -15.75 -0.31
N GLY A 39 -12.93 -14.88 -1.32
CA GLY A 39 -13.41 -15.17 -2.67
C GLY A 39 -12.29 -15.30 -3.70
N ASN A 40 -12.67 -15.58 -4.94
CA ASN A 40 -11.78 -15.52 -6.08
C ASN A 40 -11.58 -14.08 -6.57
N PHE A 41 -10.65 -13.90 -7.53
CA PHE A 41 -10.29 -12.56 -8.01
C PHE A 41 -11.43 -11.80 -8.68
N LEU A 42 -12.37 -12.48 -9.38
CA LEU A 42 -13.53 -11.82 -10.00
C LEU A 42 -14.54 -11.31 -8.98
N GLN A 43 -14.56 -11.88 -7.78
CA GLN A 43 -15.40 -11.41 -6.67
C GLN A 43 -14.81 -10.18 -5.97
N ASP A 44 -13.47 -10.06 -5.97
CA ASP A 44 -12.78 -8.86 -5.47
C ASP A 44 -12.85 -7.73 -6.51
N HIS A 45 -12.50 -8.06 -7.77
CA HIS A 45 -12.56 -7.15 -8.91
C HIS A 45 -13.18 -7.84 -10.12
N PHE A 46 -14.33 -7.35 -10.60
CA PHE A 46 -14.93 -7.88 -11.82
C PHE A 46 -14.12 -7.42 -13.04
N SER A 47 -13.05 -8.13 -13.32
CA SER A 47 -12.06 -7.78 -14.34
C SER A 47 -11.51 -9.00 -15.06
N PHE A 48 -11.51 -8.95 -16.37
CA PHE A 48 -10.89 -9.95 -17.24
C PHE A 48 -9.47 -9.58 -17.68
N SER A 49 -8.93 -8.45 -17.19
CA SER A 49 -7.62 -7.93 -17.63
C SER A 49 -6.49 -8.96 -17.54
N LEU A 50 -6.44 -9.75 -16.46
CA LEU A 50 -5.39 -10.76 -16.30
C LEU A 50 -5.57 -11.89 -17.31
N MET A 51 -6.80 -12.26 -17.64
CA MET A 51 -7.11 -13.33 -18.61
C MET A 51 -6.63 -12.98 -20.02
N TYR A 52 -6.65 -11.69 -20.42
CA TYR A 52 -6.15 -11.26 -21.74
C TYR A 52 -4.69 -11.62 -21.97
N PHE A 53 -3.91 -11.64 -20.90
CA PHE A 53 -2.47 -11.87 -20.96
C PHE A 53 -2.06 -13.32 -20.66
N VAL A 54 -3.01 -14.24 -20.45
CA VAL A 54 -2.71 -15.66 -20.29
C VAL A 54 -1.89 -16.24 -21.45
N PRO A 55 -2.16 -15.92 -22.73
CA PRO A 55 -1.29 -16.36 -23.81
C PRO A 55 0.17 -15.84 -23.67
N VAL A 56 0.34 -14.61 -23.20
CA VAL A 56 1.67 -14.04 -22.92
C VAL A 56 2.34 -14.77 -21.74
N TYR A 57 1.56 -15.17 -20.73
CA TYR A 57 2.05 -16.00 -19.64
C TYR A 57 2.64 -17.31 -20.16
N TRP A 58 1.94 -18.05 -20.97
CA TRP A 58 2.42 -19.33 -21.54
C TRP A 58 3.69 -19.19 -22.36
N ILE A 59 3.89 -18.05 -23.02
CA ILE A 59 5.08 -17.79 -23.86
C ILE A 59 6.27 -17.33 -23.03
N LEU A 60 6.09 -16.48 -22.01
CA LEU A 60 7.17 -15.79 -21.33
C LEU A 60 7.46 -16.28 -19.91
N ASN A 61 6.49 -16.89 -19.24
CA ASN A 61 6.63 -17.16 -17.78
C ASN A 61 7.74 -18.14 -17.44
N TRP A 62 8.09 -19.07 -18.33
CA TRP A 62 9.21 -19.99 -18.14
C TRP A 62 10.57 -19.26 -17.97
N LEU A 63 10.70 -18.06 -18.54
CA LEU A 63 11.89 -17.21 -18.44
C LEU A 63 11.76 -16.14 -17.34
N THR A 64 10.56 -15.59 -17.17
CA THR A 64 10.35 -14.38 -16.36
C THR A 64 9.69 -14.66 -15.02
N HIS A 65 9.16 -15.88 -14.80
CA HIS A 65 8.54 -16.31 -13.54
C HIS A 65 7.60 -15.24 -12.95
N THR A 66 7.76 -14.93 -11.69
CA THR A 66 6.93 -13.93 -10.99
C THR A 66 7.07 -12.51 -11.51
N TYR A 67 7.98 -12.21 -12.45
CA TYR A 67 8.14 -10.90 -13.09
C TYR A 67 7.24 -10.69 -14.30
N THR A 68 6.63 -11.74 -14.85
CA THR A 68 5.85 -11.70 -16.11
C THR A 68 4.81 -10.58 -16.11
N LEU A 69 4.02 -10.47 -15.05
CA LEU A 69 2.94 -9.50 -14.96
C LEU A 69 3.46 -8.04 -14.87
N ILE A 70 4.61 -7.81 -14.21
CA ILE A 70 5.26 -6.49 -14.18
C ILE A 70 5.76 -6.11 -15.57
N ILE A 71 6.34 -7.05 -16.31
CA ILE A 71 6.82 -6.82 -17.68
C ILE A 71 5.65 -6.44 -18.58
N ILE A 72 4.52 -7.15 -18.49
CA ILE A 72 3.29 -6.83 -19.22
C ILE A 72 2.84 -5.39 -18.91
N GLN A 73 2.73 -5.04 -17.62
CA GLN A 73 2.33 -3.69 -17.21
C GLN A 73 3.25 -2.60 -17.77
N VAL A 74 4.57 -2.79 -17.68
CA VAL A 74 5.56 -1.84 -18.20
C VAL A 74 5.44 -1.72 -19.72
N SER A 75 5.26 -2.83 -20.44
CA SER A 75 5.05 -2.85 -21.88
C SER A 75 3.78 -2.10 -22.29
N LEU A 76 2.69 -2.24 -21.54
CA LEU A 76 1.46 -1.49 -21.80
C LEU A 76 1.63 0.01 -21.58
N ILE A 77 2.38 0.43 -20.57
CA ILE A 77 2.69 1.85 -20.33
C ILE A 77 3.49 2.43 -21.51
N ILE A 78 4.50 1.71 -21.98
CA ILE A 78 5.31 2.13 -23.14
C ILE A 78 4.42 2.20 -24.40
N LEU A 79 3.58 1.20 -24.61
CA LEU A 79 2.65 1.16 -25.73
C LEU A 79 1.65 2.32 -25.67
N SER A 80 1.10 2.62 -24.48
CA SER A 80 0.22 3.77 -24.26
C SER A 80 0.92 5.11 -24.56
N ALA A 81 2.17 5.26 -24.14
CA ALA A 81 2.99 6.43 -24.50
C ALA A 81 3.20 6.56 -26.00
N TRP A 82 3.49 5.44 -26.67
CA TRP A 82 3.65 5.38 -28.12
C TRP A 82 2.38 5.80 -28.86
N TYR A 83 1.22 5.29 -28.48
CA TYR A 83 -0.04 5.69 -29.12
C TYR A 83 -0.42 7.14 -28.78
N THR A 84 -0.09 7.63 -27.60
CA THR A 84 -0.23 9.06 -27.26
C THR A 84 0.61 9.94 -28.21
N LEU A 85 1.87 9.55 -28.47
CA LEU A 85 2.72 10.21 -29.47
C LEU A 85 2.09 10.16 -30.86
N LYS A 86 1.63 8.99 -31.31
CA LYS A 86 0.98 8.82 -32.61
C LYS A 86 -0.24 9.73 -32.78
N ILE A 87 -1.07 9.87 -31.76
CA ILE A 87 -2.24 10.76 -31.80
C ILE A 87 -1.80 12.22 -31.95
N VAL A 88 -0.77 12.66 -31.22
CA VAL A 88 -0.25 14.04 -31.33
C VAL A 88 0.32 14.29 -32.73
N GLN A 89 1.02 13.31 -33.31
CA GLN A 89 1.54 13.37 -34.67
C GLN A 89 0.44 13.45 -35.75
N LEU A 90 -0.74 12.87 -35.53
CA LEU A 90 -1.89 13.06 -36.45
C LEU A 90 -2.40 14.51 -36.50
N LYS A 91 -2.12 15.31 -35.49
CA LYS A 91 -2.57 16.72 -35.40
C LYS A 91 -1.47 17.73 -35.74
N SER A 92 -0.18 17.34 -35.72
CA SER A 92 0.92 18.24 -35.99
C SER A 92 2.22 17.48 -36.24
N ASP A 93 2.96 17.88 -37.31
CA ASP A 93 4.28 17.36 -37.62
C ASP A 93 5.43 18.04 -36.83
N ASN A 94 5.07 18.89 -35.86
CA ASN A 94 6.05 19.61 -35.06
C ASN A 94 6.80 18.63 -34.15
N ILE A 95 8.09 18.43 -34.37
CA ILE A 95 8.95 17.52 -33.63
C ILE A 95 9.01 17.84 -32.13
N TRP A 96 8.89 19.13 -31.77
CA TRP A 96 8.85 19.54 -30.34
C TRP A 96 7.63 19.02 -29.61
N LEU A 97 6.48 18.90 -30.28
CA LEU A 97 5.29 18.29 -29.70
C LEU A 97 5.52 16.79 -29.49
N GLY A 98 6.13 16.10 -30.45
CA GLY A 98 6.43 14.68 -30.32
C GLY A 98 7.41 14.38 -29.18
N ALA A 99 8.54 15.09 -29.14
CA ALA A 99 9.52 14.93 -28.07
C ALA A 99 8.95 15.34 -26.71
N GLY A 100 8.24 16.47 -26.67
CA GLY A 100 7.64 17.01 -25.45
C GLY A 100 6.60 16.09 -24.83
N VAL A 101 5.72 15.47 -25.63
CA VAL A 101 4.67 14.58 -25.10
C VAL A 101 5.27 13.33 -24.46
N ILE A 102 6.31 12.74 -25.05
CA ILE A 102 6.99 11.57 -24.46
C ILE A 102 7.68 11.95 -23.16
N LEU A 103 8.44 13.05 -23.16
CA LEU A 103 9.09 13.55 -21.95
C LEU A 103 8.07 13.80 -20.84
N TYR A 104 7.04 14.57 -21.15
CA TYR A 104 5.96 14.92 -20.21
C TYR A 104 5.23 13.68 -19.68
N TYR A 105 4.97 12.68 -20.53
CA TYR A 105 4.30 11.42 -20.15
C TYR A 105 5.02 10.72 -19.00
N PHE A 106 6.35 10.74 -18.97
CA PHE A 106 7.15 10.09 -17.93
C PHE A 106 7.53 11.00 -16.77
N LEU A 107 7.34 12.31 -16.86
CA LEU A 107 7.64 13.26 -15.77
C LEU A 107 6.53 13.36 -14.71
N LEU A 108 5.31 12.93 -15.00
CA LEU A 108 4.15 13.12 -14.13
C LEU A 108 4.22 12.27 -12.87
N LEU A 109 3.96 12.89 -11.71
CA LEU A 109 3.96 12.27 -10.38
C LEU A 109 3.17 10.97 -10.32
N GLY A 110 1.98 10.90 -10.91
CA GLY A 110 1.13 9.72 -10.88
C GLY A 110 1.76 8.46 -11.51
N ARG A 111 2.81 8.58 -12.32
CA ARG A 111 3.59 7.42 -12.79
C ARG A 111 4.41 6.80 -11.67
N TYR A 112 5.05 7.63 -10.87
CA TYR A 112 5.88 7.20 -9.75
C TYR A 112 5.02 6.60 -8.64
N THR A 113 3.88 7.23 -8.32
CA THR A 113 2.95 6.71 -7.33
C THR A 113 2.31 5.40 -7.77
N ALA A 114 2.02 5.21 -9.05
CA ALA A 114 1.52 3.96 -9.60
C ALA A 114 2.52 2.81 -9.42
N PHE A 115 3.79 3.04 -9.68
CA PHE A 115 4.83 2.03 -9.48
C PHE A 115 5.11 1.72 -8.01
N SER A 116 4.68 2.56 -7.06
CA SER A 116 4.76 2.27 -5.63
C SER A 116 3.77 1.20 -5.18
N ALA A 117 2.66 1.05 -5.90
CA ALA A 117 1.60 0.08 -5.66
C ALA A 117 1.71 -1.17 -6.56
N ASP A 118 2.92 -1.44 -7.04
CA ASP A 118 3.32 -2.66 -7.75
C ASP A 118 2.59 -2.85 -9.10
N VAL A 119 1.67 -3.82 -9.21
CA VAL A 119 0.79 -4.01 -10.38
C VAL A 119 -0.65 -3.70 -9.99
N ASN A 120 -1.37 -3.00 -10.86
CA ASN A 120 -2.76 -2.65 -10.60
C ASN A 120 -3.60 -2.62 -11.89
N LEU A 121 -4.86 -3.09 -11.80
CA LEU A 121 -5.79 -3.06 -12.93
C LEU A 121 -6.04 -1.66 -13.47
N ALA A 122 -6.02 -0.62 -12.63
CA ALA A 122 -6.18 0.76 -13.08
C ALA A 122 -5.08 1.18 -14.07
N ILE A 123 -3.85 0.70 -13.86
CA ILE A 123 -2.73 0.95 -14.78
C ILE A 123 -2.99 0.25 -16.11
N ILE A 124 -3.31 -1.05 -16.06
CA ILE A 124 -3.56 -1.87 -17.25
C ILE A 124 -4.72 -1.29 -18.05
N SER A 125 -5.85 -1.03 -17.41
CA SER A 125 -7.07 -0.55 -18.06
C SER A 125 -6.91 0.82 -18.69
N SER A 126 -6.25 1.76 -18.01
CA SER A 126 -6.04 3.12 -18.52
C SER A 126 -5.13 3.15 -19.76
N CYS A 127 -4.23 2.18 -19.90
CA CYS A 127 -3.32 2.10 -21.05
C CYS A 127 -4.03 1.77 -22.37
N PHE A 128 -5.20 1.16 -22.35
CA PHE A 128 -5.99 0.88 -23.57
C PHE A 128 -6.62 2.15 -24.18
N ILE A 129 -6.84 3.21 -23.39
CA ILE A 129 -7.54 4.40 -23.85
C ILE A 129 -6.82 5.13 -24.98
N PRO A 130 -5.51 5.46 -24.92
CA PRO A 130 -4.82 6.07 -26.07
C PRO A 130 -4.81 5.17 -27.31
N ILE A 131 -4.76 3.84 -27.13
CA ILE A 131 -4.83 2.89 -28.24
C ILE A 131 -6.18 2.99 -28.94
N PHE A 132 -7.27 3.00 -28.18
CA PHE A 132 -8.63 3.19 -28.67
C PHE A 132 -8.77 4.51 -29.43
N ILE A 133 -8.36 5.64 -28.84
CA ILE A 133 -8.49 6.99 -29.42
C ILE A 133 -7.69 7.08 -30.74
N TYR A 134 -6.52 6.47 -30.81
CA TYR A 134 -5.75 6.42 -32.05
C TYR A 134 -6.51 5.73 -33.17
N TYR A 135 -7.00 4.51 -32.96
CA TYR A 135 -7.74 3.79 -33.99
C TYR A 135 -9.06 4.46 -34.37
N PHE A 136 -9.70 5.15 -33.42
CA PHE A 136 -10.86 5.99 -33.70
C PHE A 136 -10.50 7.15 -34.68
N PHE A 137 -9.44 7.92 -34.41
CA PHE A 137 -9.04 9.04 -35.26
C PHE A 137 -8.58 8.62 -36.67
N ILE A 138 -7.94 7.47 -36.81
CA ILE A 138 -7.58 6.94 -38.13
C ILE A 138 -8.72 6.17 -38.81
N LYS A 139 -9.94 6.24 -38.22
CA LYS A 139 -11.20 5.66 -38.74
C LYS A 139 -11.17 4.13 -38.92
N LYS A 140 -10.27 3.42 -38.23
CA LYS A 140 -10.24 1.96 -38.18
C LYS A 140 -11.22 1.47 -37.10
N TYR A 141 -12.53 1.70 -37.34
CA TYR A 141 -13.58 1.52 -36.35
C TYR A 141 -13.70 0.08 -35.83
N LEU A 142 -13.40 -0.94 -36.63
CA LEU A 142 -13.42 -2.34 -36.16
C LEU A 142 -12.35 -2.58 -35.09
N LEU A 143 -11.13 -2.08 -35.31
CA LEU A 143 -10.06 -2.18 -34.32
C LEU A 143 -10.37 -1.34 -33.07
N ALA A 144 -10.90 -0.11 -33.26
CA ALA A 144 -11.35 0.72 -32.15
C ALA A 144 -12.42 -0.02 -31.34
N PHE A 145 -13.38 -0.70 -31.98
CA PHE A 145 -14.40 -1.49 -31.29
C PHE A 145 -13.80 -2.67 -30.50
N ALA A 146 -12.85 -3.40 -31.07
CA ALA A 146 -12.16 -4.48 -30.37
C ALA A 146 -11.44 -3.96 -29.11
N ILE A 147 -10.74 -2.82 -29.21
CA ILE A 147 -10.06 -2.19 -28.06
C ILE A 147 -11.08 -1.65 -27.04
N LEU A 148 -12.22 -1.11 -27.49
CA LEU A 148 -13.31 -0.71 -26.61
C LEU A 148 -13.79 -1.90 -25.76
N LEU A 149 -14.07 -3.04 -26.39
CA LEU A 149 -14.51 -4.24 -25.67
C LEU A 149 -13.46 -4.70 -24.66
N LEU A 150 -12.19 -4.81 -25.04
CA LEU A 150 -11.11 -5.12 -24.11
C LEU A 150 -11.04 -4.13 -22.94
N SER A 151 -11.27 -2.84 -23.22
CA SER A 151 -11.29 -1.81 -22.19
C SER A 151 -12.48 -1.97 -21.24
N LEU A 152 -13.69 -2.15 -21.75
CA LEU A 152 -14.91 -2.28 -20.94
C LEU A 152 -14.83 -3.45 -19.96
N PHE A 153 -14.32 -4.60 -20.41
CA PHE A 153 -14.15 -5.78 -19.56
C PHE A 153 -12.92 -5.72 -18.66
N SER A 154 -12.11 -4.66 -18.76
CA SER A 154 -10.87 -4.56 -18.00
C SER A 154 -11.05 -4.11 -16.55
N ARG A 155 -12.09 -3.31 -16.25
CA ARG A 155 -12.40 -2.83 -14.91
C ARG A 155 -13.79 -2.19 -14.83
N GLU A 156 -14.41 -2.23 -13.66
CA GLU A 156 -15.81 -1.86 -13.42
C GLU A 156 -16.15 -0.40 -13.74
N ASN A 157 -15.20 0.51 -13.58
CA ASN A 157 -15.39 1.96 -13.78
C ASN A 157 -15.11 2.46 -15.20
N ILE A 158 -14.44 1.66 -16.02
CA ILE A 158 -14.05 2.02 -17.39
C ILE A 158 -15.24 2.38 -18.30
N PRO A 159 -16.38 1.69 -18.23
CA PRO A 159 -17.55 2.06 -19.04
C PRO A 159 -17.96 3.53 -18.83
N LEU A 160 -17.94 4.01 -17.59
CA LEU A 160 -18.26 5.41 -17.27
C LEU A 160 -17.26 6.38 -17.91
N TRP A 161 -15.95 6.03 -17.94
CA TRP A 161 -14.95 6.88 -18.58
C TRP A 161 -15.16 6.97 -20.09
N PHE A 162 -15.50 5.88 -20.74
CA PHE A 162 -15.73 5.84 -22.18
C PHE A 162 -16.92 6.70 -22.61
N ILE A 163 -17.97 6.82 -21.80
CA ILE A 163 -19.08 7.76 -22.07
C ILE A 163 -18.52 9.18 -22.24
N PHE A 164 -17.68 9.64 -21.33
CA PHE A 164 -17.11 11.00 -21.38
C PHE A 164 -16.01 11.14 -22.45
N ILE A 165 -15.28 10.07 -22.76
CA ILE A 165 -14.33 10.03 -23.88
C ILE A 165 -15.09 10.22 -25.19
N PHE A 166 -16.18 9.51 -25.42
CA PHE A 166 -16.97 9.63 -26.63
C PHE A 166 -17.62 11.01 -26.76
N ILE A 167 -18.07 11.66 -25.69
CA ILE A 167 -18.62 13.03 -25.73
C ILE A 167 -17.58 13.98 -26.36
N VAL A 168 -16.33 13.91 -25.94
CA VAL A 168 -15.27 14.76 -26.51
C VAL A 168 -14.97 14.39 -27.95
N LEU A 169 -14.96 13.09 -28.29
CA LEU A 169 -14.75 12.63 -29.66
C LEU A 169 -15.87 13.12 -30.61
N ILE A 170 -17.12 13.18 -30.16
CA ILE A 170 -18.24 13.80 -30.91
C ILE A 170 -17.95 15.28 -31.17
N ILE A 171 -17.47 16.01 -30.17
CA ILE A 171 -17.11 17.44 -30.31
C ILE A 171 -15.95 17.61 -31.30
N ASP A 172 -14.96 16.71 -31.28
CA ASP A 172 -13.78 16.77 -32.15
C ASP A 172 -14.12 16.43 -33.61
N GLU A 173 -14.94 15.40 -33.83
CA GLU A 173 -15.28 14.88 -35.15
C GLU A 173 -16.70 15.31 -35.59
N ARG A 174 -17.21 16.46 -35.10
CA ARG A 174 -18.59 16.95 -35.32
C ARG A 174 -19.00 17.08 -36.79
N LYS A 175 -18.04 17.10 -37.72
CA LYS A 175 -18.29 17.14 -39.16
C LYS A 175 -18.38 15.75 -39.82
N ASP A 176 -17.94 14.71 -39.14
CA ASP A 176 -17.95 13.34 -39.66
C ASP A 176 -19.13 12.55 -39.06
N LYS A 177 -20.22 12.43 -39.84
CA LYS A 177 -21.43 11.70 -39.42
C LYS A 177 -21.13 10.26 -39.01
N LYS A 178 -20.21 9.57 -39.69
CA LYS A 178 -19.85 8.19 -39.35
C LYS A 178 -19.14 8.09 -38.01
N ALA A 179 -18.21 9.03 -37.73
CA ALA A 179 -17.55 9.13 -36.43
C ALA A 179 -18.55 9.41 -35.30
N ILE A 180 -19.54 10.33 -35.53
CA ILE A 180 -20.59 10.62 -34.56
C ILE A 180 -21.42 9.38 -34.27
N TRP A 181 -21.91 8.69 -35.30
CA TRP A 181 -22.71 7.46 -35.12
C TRP A 181 -21.95 6.40 -34.34
N TYR A 182 -20.65 6.20 -34.68
CA TYR A 182 -19.81 5.27 -33.93
C TYR A 182 -19.67 5.68 -32.45
N ALA A 183 -19.44 6.97 -32.18
CA ALA A 183 -19.28 7.48 -30.82
C ALA A 183 -20.59 7.40 -30.01
N VAL A 184 -21.73 7.72 -30.62
CA VAL A 184 -23.06 7.56 -29.98
C VAL A 184 -23.35 6.09 -29.67
N SER A 185 -23.08 5.18 -30.61
CA SER A 185 -23.18 3.73 -30.35
C SER A 185 -22.26 3.29 -29.21
N GLY A 186 -21.03 3.82 -29.14
CA GLY A 186 -20.09 3.58 -28.08
C GLY A 186 -20.58 4.06 -26.70
N ILE A 187 -21.24 5.22 -26.62
CA ILE A 187 -21.92 5.70 -25.40
C ILE A 187 -22.99 4.71 -24.96
N ILE A 188 -23.86 4.30 -25.89
CA ILE A 188 -24.96 3.39 -25.59
C ILE A 188 -24.41 2.04 -25.09
N ILE A 189 -23.43 1.46 -25.77
CA ILE A 189 -22.80 0.20 -25.38
C ILE A 189 -22.16 0.31 -23.99
N SER A 190 -21.42 1.39 -23.74
CA SER A 190 -20.76 1.62 -22.44
C SER A 190 -21.79 1.79 -21.32
N ALA A 191 -22.87 2.54 -21.54
CA ALA A 191 -23.94 2.73 -20.56
C ALA A 191 -24.70 1.41 -20.29
N LEU A 192 -25.05 0.66 -21.32
CA LEU A 192 -25.72 -0.63 -21.18
C LEU A 192 -24.82 -1.64 -20.43
N TYR A 193 -23.53 -1.69 -20.79
CA TYR A 193 -22.60 -2.57 -20.10
C TYR A 193 -22.45 -2.18 -18.62
N PHE A 194 -22.37 -0.89 -18.30
CA PHE A 194 -22.32 -0.41 -16.91
C PHE A 194 -23.56 -0.83 -16.11
N ILE A 195 -24.76 -0.71 -16.70
CA ILE A 195 -26.00 -1.15 -16.05
C ILE A 195 -25.99 -2.68 -15.84
N LEU A 196 -25.64 -3.45 -16.88
CA LEU A 196 -25.54 -4.91 -16.78
C LEU A 196 -24.51 -5.36 -15.76
N LEU A 197 -23.38 -4.66 -15.68
CA LEU A 197 -22.32 -4.96 -14.71
C LEU A 197 -22.85 -4.89 -13.27
N PHE A 198 -23.49 -3.79 -12.89
CA PHE A 198 -23.95 -3.59 -11.51
C PHE A 198 -25.30 -4.28 -11.19
N LYS A 199 -26.14 -4.56 -12.19
CA LYS A 199 -27.45 -5.20 -11.98
C LYS A 199 -27.43 -6.71 -12.16
N VAL A 200 -26.48 -7.24 -12.93
CA VAL A 200 -26.46 -8.66 -13.30
C VAL A 200 -25.13 -9.30 -12.94
N PHE A 201 -24.02 -8.86 -13.52
CA PHE A 201 -22.76 -9.60 -13.45
C PHE A 201 -22.13 -9.59 -12.05
N ILE A 202 -22.02 -8.45 -11.41
CA ILE A 202 -21.48 -8.37 -10.04
C ILE A 202 -22.35 -9.16 -9.06
N PRO A 203 -23.70 -9.00 -9.01
CA PRO A 203 -24.54 -9.82 -8.14
C PRO A 203 -24.44 -11.32 -8.39
N MET A 204 -24.22 -11.75 -9.64
CA MET A 204 -24.02 -13.18 -9.96
C MET A 204 -22.72 -13.75 -9.38
N THR A 205 -21.73 -12.92 -9.10
CA THR A 205 -20.46 -13.37 -8.50
C THR A 205 -20.49 -13.36 -6.97
N GLU A 206 -21.46 -12.67 -6.35
CA GLU A 206 -21.60 -12.60 -4.90
C GLU A 206 -21.98 -13.96 -4.29
N SER A 207 -21.57 -14.17 -3.05
CA SER A 207 -21.93 -15.35 -2.25
C SER A 207 -22.39 -14.90 -0.86
N LYS A 208 -22.88 -15.83 -0.02
CA LYS A 208 -23.28 -15.52 1.36
C LYS A 208 -22.13 -14.91 2.20
N GLU A 209 -20.89 -15.22 1.83
CA GLU A 209 -19.70 -14.78 2.57
C GLU A 209 -18.98 -13.60 1.91
N VAL A 210 -19.29 -13.30 0.65
CA VAL A 210 -18.58 -12.32 -0.17
C VAL A 210 -19.57 -11.43 -0.88
N SER A 211 -19.59 -10.16 -0.54
CA SER A 211 -20.34 -9.10 -1.22
C SER A 211 -19.38 -8.08 -1.85
N TYR A 212 -19.85 -7.43 -2.92
CA TYR A 212 -19.08 -6.39 -3.60
C TYR A 212 -18.97 -5.11 -2.74
N GLY A 213 -17.81 -4.88 -2.15
CA GLY A 213 -17.55 -3.78 -1.22
C GLY A 213 -16.89 -2.53 -1.83
N LEU A 214 -16.83 -2.39 -3.17
CA LEU A 214 -16.06 -1.32 -3.79
C LEU A 214 -16.86 -0.03 -4.08
N PHE A 215 -18.20 -0.03 -3.90
CA PHE A 215 -19.03 1.18 -4.02
C PHE A 215 -19.07 1.91 -2.67
N ASN A 216 -18.18 2.89 -2.49
CA ASN A 216 -18.01 3.66 -1.25
C ASN A 216 -18.27 5.15 -1.53
N TYR A 217 -19.56 5.52 -1.67
CA TYR A 217 -20.02 6.88 -2.00
C TYR A 217 -21.27 7.25 -1.19
N ALA A 218 -21.25 6.99 0.12
CA ALA A 218 -22.41 7.19 1.01
C ALA A 218 -22.92 8.63 1.03
N ALA A 219 -22.02 9.61 0.79
CA ALA A 219 -22.42 11.02 0.63
C ALA A 219 -23.35 11.25 -0.57
N LEU A 220 -23.43 10.33 -1.53
CA LEU A 220 -24.31 10.39 -2.71
C LEU A 220 -25.45 9.38 -2.65
N GLY A 221 -25.28 8.26 -1.93
CA GLY A 221 -26.25 7.17 -1.82
C GLY A 221 -25.58 5.82 -1.66
N ALA A 222 -26.35 4.80 -1.32
CA ALA A 222 -25.86 3.43 -1.09
C ALA A 222 -25.60 2.65 -2.40
N THR A 223 -26.18 3.08 -3.51
CA THR A 223 -26.08 2.43 -4.83
C THR A 223 -25.73 3.43 -5.93
N PRO A 224 -25.15 2.98 -7.06
CA PRO A 224 -24.91 3.86 -8.21
C PRO A 224 -26.16 4.57 -8.73
N GLY A 225 -27.32 3.91 -8.66
CA GLY A 225 -28.61 4.50 -9.05
C GLY A 225 -29.02 5.64 -8.13
N GLU A 226 -28.93 5.45 -6.82
CA GLU A 226 -29.22 6.49 -5.83
C GLU A 226 -28.27 7.67 -5.97
N ALA A 227 -26.97 7.40 -6.17
CA ALA A 227 -25.98 8.44 -6.39
C ALA A 227 -26.32 9.31 -7.62
N LEU A 228 -26.75 8.67 -8.73
CA LEU A 228 -27.19 9.40 -9.92
C LEU A 228 -28.43 10.26 -9.63
N VAL A 229 -29.43 9.70 -8.96
CA VAL A 229 -30.65 10.42 -8.58
C VAL A 229 -30.33 11.61 -7.66
N TYR A 230 -29.43 11.41 -6.68
CA TYR A 230 -28.97 12.50 -5.80
C TYR A 230 -28.30 13.63 -6.58
N MET A 231 -27.36 13.29 -7.48
CA MET A 231 -26.67 14.29 -8.31
C MET A 231 -27.62 15.08 -9.20
N LEU A 232 -28.68 14.44 -9.71
CA LEU A 232 -29.69 15.13 -10.53
C LEU A 232 -30.63 16.01 -9.70
N ARG A 233 -30.97 15.60 -8.47
CA ARG A 233 -31.88 16.36 -7.59
C ARG A 233 -31.15 17.46 -6.81
N HIS A 234 -29.88 17.28 -6.51
CA HIS A 234 -29.05 18.17 -5.69
C HIS A 234 -27.72 18.53 -6.39
N PRO A 235 -27.79 19.15 -7.62
CA PRO A 235 -26.57 19.34 -8.42
C PRO A 235 -25.56 20.30 -7.78
N VAL A 236 -25.99 21.28 -7.01
CA VAL A 236 -25.10 22.25 -6.33
C VAL A 236 -24.34 21.55 -5.21
N GLU A 237 -25.02 20.76 -4.39
CA GLU A 237 -24.42 19.98 -3.31
C GLU A 237 -23.45 18.93 -3.86
N ALA A 238 -23.83 18.24 -4.93
CA ALA A 238 -22.96 17.28 -5.60
C ALA A 238 -21.67 17.94 -6.13
N VAL A 239 -21.77 19.14 -6.71
CA VAL A 239 -20.59 19.90 -7.16
C VAL A 239 -19.74 20.36 -5.97
N LYS A 240 -20.34 20.81 -4.86
CA LYS A 240 -19.58 21.17 -3.65
C LYS A 240 -18.72 20.01 -3.14
N LEU A 241 -19.22 18.77 -3.19
CA LEU A 241 -18.48 17.57 -2.75
C LEU A 241 -17.15 17.36 -3.51
N PHE A 242 -16.99 17.90 -4.71
CA PHE A 242 -15.70 17.85 -5.40
C PHE A 242 -14.60 18.63 -4.68
N PHE A 243 -14.95 19.66 -3.92
CA PHE A 243 -13.99 20.60 -3.35
C PHE A 243 -13.88 20.53 -1.83
N ILE A 244 -14.98 20.20 -1.13
CA ILE A 244 -15.02 20.17 0.33
C ILE A 244 -14.60 18.80 0.89
N ASN A 245 -14.09 18.81 2.12
CA ASN A 245 -13.91 17.61 2.92
C ASN A 245 -15.27 17.14 3.47
N HIS A 246 -15.70 15.94 3.09
CA HIS A 246 -16.95 15.32 3.56
C HIS A 246 -16.72 14.11 4.47
N SER A 247 -15.47 13.92 4.96
CA SER A 247 -15.14 12.78 5.85
C SER A 247 -15.28 13.10 7.34
N ASN A 248 -15.73 14.29 7.71
CA ASN A 248 -15.81 14.78 9.09
C ASN A 248 -14.46 14.80 9.88
N ASN A 249 -13.34 14.50 9.23
CA ASN A 249 -12.02 14.52 9.85
C ASN A 249 -11.21 15.71 9.31
N PRO A 250 -10.93 16.74 10.15
CA PRO A 250 -10.21 17.95 9.75
C PRO A 250 -8.82 17.70 9.14
N THR A 251 -8.20 16.58 9.45
CA THR A 251 -6.88 16.19 8.91
C THR A 251 -6.86 16.16 7.38
N TYR A 252 -8.01 15.97 6.73
CA TYR A 252 -8.13 15.83 5.27
C TYR A 252 -8.60 17.09 4.55
N ASN A 253 -8.71 18.26 5.22
CA ASN A 253 -9.25 19.49 4.63
C ASN A 253 -8.54 19.94 3.36
N ASP A 254 -7.21 19.81 3.28
CA ASP A 254 -6.42 20.32 2.16
C ASP A 254 -6.12 19.27 1.07
N VAL A 255 -6.56 18.02 1.26
CA VAL A 255 -6.15 16.90 0.38
C VAL A 255 -6.66 17.08 -1.06
N LYS A 256 -7.91 17.53 -1.23
CA LYS A 256 -8.48 17.77 -2.56
C LYS A 256 -7.85 18.99 -3.23
N ALA A 257 -7.60 20.07 -2.47
CA ALA A 257 -6.91 21.25 -2.98
C ALA A 257 -5.49 20.92 -3.45
N GLU A 258 -4.73 20.13 -2.68
CA GLU A 258 -3.41 19.63 -3.08
C GLU A 258 -3.48 18.84 -4.38
N PHE A 259 -4.44 17.94 -4.50
CA PHE A 259 -4.65 17.13 -5.70
C PHE A 259 -4.86 17.99 -6.94
N TYR A 260 -5.76 18.97 -6.89
CA TYR A 260 -6.02 19.87 -8.02
C TYR A 260 -4.80 20.74 -8.34
N LEU A 261 -4.15 21.30 -7.34
CA LEU A 261 -2.96 22.13 -7.51
C LEU A 261 -1.82 21.37 -8.21
N VAL A 262 -1.57 20.13 -7.80
CA VAL A 262 -0.52 19.31 -8.40
C VAL A 262 -0.76 19.12 -9.88
N TYR A 263 -1.97 18.75 -10.30
CA TYR A 263 -2.23 18.51 -11.73
C TYR A 263 -2.38 19.80 -12.52
N LEU A 264 -2.90 20.88 -11.92
CA LEU A 264 -2.96 22.20 -12.57
C LEU A 264 -1.54 22.69 -12.90
N VAL A 265 -0.64 22.71 -11.91
CA VAL A 265 0.76 23.16 -12.10
C VAL A 265 1.55 22.19 -12.98
N SER A 266 1.26 20.90 -12.92
CA SER A 266 1.89 19.90 -13.79
C SER A 266 1.48 20.02 -15.27
N GLY A 267 0.90 21.11 -15.71
CA GLY A 267 0.53 21.37 -17.11
C GLY A 267 -0.97 21.37 -17.40
N GLY A 268 -1.81 20.97 -16.41
CA GLY A 268 -3.27 21.01 -16.54
C GLY A 268 -3.82 22.42 -16.83
N PHE A 269 -3.10 23.49 -16.47
CA PHE A 269 -3.46 24.87 -16.79
C PHE A 269 -3.68 25.09 -18.30
N VAL A 270 -3.01 24.33 -19.17
CA VAL A 270 -3.18 24.39 -20.63
C VAL A 270 -4.61 24.05 -21.04
N LEU A 271 -5.28 23.18 -20.29
CA LEU A 271 -6.65 22.76 -20.59
C LEU A 271 -7.68 23.90 -20.42
N LEU A 272 -7.35 24.95 -19.65
CA LEU A 272 -8.19 26.14 -19.54
C LEU A 272 -8.39 26.84 -20.90
N PHE A 273 -7.45 26.70 -21.84
CA PHE A 273 -7.56 27.21 -23.19
C PHE A 273 -8.33 26.27 -24.15
N ARG A 274 -8.57 25.02 -23.73
CA ARG A 274 -9.30 24.01 -24.49
C ARG A 274 -10.16 23.16 -23.55
N PRO A 275 -11.19 23.76 -22.90
CA PRO A 275 -11.93 23.15 -21.80
C PRO A 275 -12.66 21.86 -22.16
N LYS A 276 -12.91 21.60 -23.45
CA LYS A 276 -13.52 20.32 -23.87
C LYS A 276 -12.74 19.10 -23.38
N TYR A 277 -11.41 19.16 -23.27
CA TYR A 277 -10.62 18.04 -22.78
C TYR A 277 -10.71 17.84 -21.26
N ILE A 278 -11.23 18.81 -20.50
CA ILE A 278 -11.53 18.64 -19.06
C ILE A 278 -12.64 17.61 -18.88
N ILE A 279 -13.56 17.50 -19.84
CA ILE A 279 -14.67 16.54 -19.82
C ILE A 279 -14.14 15.09 -19.64
N TRP A 280 -13.00 14.72 -20.22
CA TRP A 280 -12.40 13.39 -20.05
C TRP A 280 -12.11 13.05 -18.59
N PHE A 281 -11.81 14.06 -17.76
CA PHE A 281 -11.42 13.87 -16.37
C PHE A 281 -12.59 13.85 -15.40
N ILE A 282 -13.79 14.28 -15.80
CA ILE A 282 -14.95 14.36 -14.91
C ILE A 282 -15.22 13.02 -14.20
N PRO A 283 -15.40 11.88 -14.89
CA PRO A 283 -15.67 10.61 -14.21
C PRO A 283 -14.48 10.11 -13.39
N ILE A 284 -13.24 10.36 -13.85
CA ILE A 284 -12.02 9.94 -13.17
C ILE A 284 -11.84 10.72 -11.86
N VAL A 285 -12.04 12.03 -11.91
CA VAL A 285 -11.97 12.89 -10.72
C VAL A 285 -13.12 12.59 -9.78
N ALA A 286 -14.36 12.44 -10.30
CA ALA A 286 -15.54 12.13 -9.51
C ALA A 286 -15.35 10.83 -8.69
N GLN A 287 -14.96 9.73 -9.33
CA GLN A 287 -14.72 8.45 -8.61
C GLN A 287 -13.67 8.56 -7.51
N LYS A 288 -12.73 9.49 -7.64
CA LYS A 288 -11.65 9.72 -6.69
C LYS A 288 -12.11 10.61 -5.52
N VAL A 289 -12.59 11.81 -5.82
CA VAL A 289 -12.84 12.84 -4.80
C VAL A 289 -14.21 12.73 -4.12
N LEU A 290 -15.16 12.00 -4.70
CA LEU A 290 -16.47 11.72 -4.10
C LEU A 290 -16.49 10.46 -3.25
N ASN A 291 -15.41 9.67 -3.24
CA ASN A 291 -15.30 8.46 -2.44
C ASN A 291 -15.27 8.79 -0.94
N ASP A 292 -15.89 7.94 -0.10
CA ASP A 292 -15.92 8.13 1.36
C ASP A 292 -14.55 7.99 2.02
N ASN A 293 -13.62 7.27 1.38
CA ASN A 293 -12.26 7.11 1.89
C ASN A 293 -11.37 8.28 1.45
N PRO A 294 -10.98 9.19 2.38
CA PRO A 294 -10.18 10.37 2.07
C PRO A 294 -8.80 10.04 1.49
N THR A 295 -8.28 8.84 1.73
CA THR A 295 -6.98 8.44 1.17
C THR A 295 -7.02 8.34 -0.35
N ARG A 296 -8.19 8.14 -0.96
CA ARG A 296 -8.39 8.13 -2.40
C ARG A 296 -8.37 9.53 -3.02
N TRP A 297 -8.66 10.59 -2.25
CA TRP A 297 -8.68 11.97 -2.76
C TRP A 297 -7.28 12.49 -3.12
N GLY A 298 -6.25 11.97 -2.44
CA GLY A 298 -4.87 12.48 -2.52
C GLY A 298 -4.07 12.02 -3.73
N ILE A 299 -2.83 12.44 -3.76
CA ILE A 299 -1.86 12.16 -4.84
C ILE A 299 -0.97 10.93 -4.55
N ALA A 300 -1.02 10.40 -3.32
CA ALA A 300 -0.03 9.44 -2.81
C ALA A 300 -0.25 8.01 -3.28
N THR A 301 -1.41 7.68 -3.83
CA THR A 301 -1.79 6.33 -4.23
C THR A 301 -1.76 6.14 -5.75
N TYR A 302 -1.87 4.90 -6.20
CA TYR A 302 -1.92 4.51 -7.61
C TYR A 302 -3.14 5.05 -8.37
N TYR A 303 -4.16 5.53 -7.70
CA TYR A 303 -5.36 6.12 -8.34
C TYR A 303 -5.06 7.37 -9.17
N SER A 304 -3.85 7.92 -9.09
CA SER A 304 -3.42 9.03 -9.95
C SER A 304 -2.99 8.58 -11.35
N ILE A 305 -2.78 7.27 -11.59
CA ILE A 305 -2.39 6.74 -12.90
C ILE A 305 -3.44 7.00 -13.98
N GLU A 306 -4.69 6.96 -13.60
CA GLU A 306 -5.84 7.15 -14.47
C GLU A 306 -5.80 8.56 -15.10
N ILE A 307 -5.44 9.57 -14.32
CA ILE A 307 -5.29 10.96 -14.78
C ILE A 307 -4.04 11.08 -15.67
N VAL A 308 -2.89 10.59 -15.21
CA VAL A 308 -1.63 10.81 -15.93
C VAL A 308 -1.51 10.00 -17.22
N THR A 309 -2.43 9.09 -17.51
CA THR A 309 -2.53 8.43 -18.81
C THR A 309 -3.21 9.34 -19.84
N LEU A 310 -4.27 10.07 -19.46
CA LEU A 310 -4.99 10.99 -20.34
C LEU A 310 -4.41 12.41 -20.36
N LEU A 311 -3.77 12.85 -19.29
CA LEU A 311 -3.28 14.23 -19.18
C LEU A 311 -2.25 14.59 -20.27
N PRO A 312 -1.24 13.74 -20.61
CA PRO A 312 -0.33 14.03 -21.72
C PRO A 312 -1.05 14.20 -23.05
N LEU A 313 -2.02 13.31 -23.32
CA LEU A 313 -2.80 13.37 -24.54
C LEU A 313 -3.61 14.66 -24.60
N SER A 314 -4.38 14.98 -23.57
CA SER A 314 -5.26 16.17 -23.53
C SER A 314 -4.48 17.47 -23.60
N VAL A 315 -3.38 17.60 -22.84
CA VAL A 315 -2.51 18.78 -22.81
C VAL A 315 -1.86 19.00 -24.18
N PHE A 316 -1.32 17.96 -24.80
CA PHE A 316 -0.61 18.10 -26.06
C PHE A 316 -1.55 18.25 -27.27
N LEU A 317 -2.75 17.71 -27.24
CA LEU A 317 -3.79 18.05 -28.20
C LEU A 317 -4.24 19.52 -28.08
N ALA A 318 -4.31 20.04 -26.85
CA ALA A 318 -4.60 21.45 -26.63
C ALA A 318 -3.45 22.34 -27.15
N ILE A 319 -2.19 22.01 -26.85
CA ILE A 319 -1.01 22.76 -27.35
C ILE A 319 -0.93 22.70 -28.88
N ALA A 320 -1.15 21.54 -29.50
CA ALA A 320 -1.13 21.38 -30.95
C ALA A 320 -2.15 22.31 -31.66
N SER A 321 -3.23 22.70 -30.99
CA SER A 321 -4.24 23.61 -31.53
C SER A 321 -3.85 25.08 -31.50
N PHE A 322 -2.73 25.47 -30.88
CA PHE A 322 -2.25 26.85 -30.86
C PHE A 322 -1.62 27.20 -32.21
N LYS A 323 -1.97 28.34 -32.78
CA LYS A 323 -1.51 28.73 -34.12
C LYS A 323 -0.03 29.12 -34.20
N LYS A 324 0.52 29.72 -33.12
CA LYS A 324 1.89 30.26 -33.11
C LYS A 324 2.87 29.23 -32.53
N SER A 325 3.91 28.87 -33.28
CA SER A 325 4.91 27.88 -32.87
C SER A 325 5.65 28.25 -31.58
N TRP A 326 5.91 29.54 -31.32
CA TRP A 326 6.54 29.94 -30.08
C TRP A 326 5.64 29.69 -28.86
N ILE A 327 4.30 29.90 -28.99
CA ILE A 327 3.35 29.58 -27.93
C ILE A 327 3.34 28.08 -27.66
N GLN A 328 3.38 27.23 -28.70
CA GLN A 328 3.47 25.78 -28.53
C GLN A 328 4.73 25.41 -27.74
N LYS A 329 5.90 25.91 -28.16
CA LYS A 329 7.18 25.64 -27.49
C LYS A 329 7.18 26.09 -26.04
N THR A 330 6.71 27.31 -25.77
CA THR A 330 6.60 27.84 -24.39
C THR A 330 5.66 26.98 -23.53
N ALA A 331 4.50 26.59 -24.05
CA ALA A 331 3.55 25.75 -23.33
C ALA A 331 4.13 24.35 -23.02
N ILE A 332 4.88 23.75 -23.97
CA ILE A 332 5.59 22.47 -23.77
C ILE A 332 6.60 22.61 -22.62
N VAL A 333 7.44 23.65 -22.67
CA VAL A 333 8.47 23.88 -21.65
C VAL A 333 7.85 24.10 -20.27
N LEU A 334 6.83 24.96 -20.17
CA LEU A 334 6.14 25.23 -18.92
C LEU A 334 5.45 23.98 -18.36
N ALA A 335 4.79 23.18 -19.20
CA ALA A 335 4.16 21.93 -18.77
C ALA A 335 5.20 20.92 -18.26
N CYS A 336 6.32 20.75 -18.95
CA CYS A 336 7.39 19.85 -18.53
C CYS A 336 8.09 20.33 -17.24
N ILE A 337 8.37 21.63 -17.12
CA ILE A 337 8.94 22.21 -15.89
C ILE A 337 7.97 22.03 -14.71
N GLY A 338 6.68 22.35 -14.91
CA GLY A 338 5.66 22.16 -13.89
C GLY A 338 5.54 20.69 -13.44
N ALA A 339 5.56 19.76 -14.40
CA ALA A 339 5.47 18.33 -14.11
C ALA A 339 6.69 17.82 -13.30
N ILE A 340 7.93 18.15 -13.71
CA ILE A 340 9.13 17.73 -12.98
C ILE A 340 9.22 18.39 -11.62
N PHE A 341 8.91 19.69 -11.54
CA PHE A 341 8.91 20.42 -10.28
C PHE A 341 7.92 19.79 -9.26
N MET A 342 6.66 19.59 -9.67
CA MET A 342 5.67 18.98 -8.80
C MET A 342 6.01 17.54 -8.44
N THR A 343 6.58 16.77 -9.36
CA THR A 343 7.00 15.40 -9.10
C THR A 343 8.10 15.35 -8.04
N ILE A 344 9.19 16.09 -8.21
CA ILE A 344 10.30 16.12 -7.25
C ILE A 344 9.82 16.69 -5.91
N HIS A 345 9.12 17.83 -5.94
CA HIS A 345 8.62 18.47 -4.73
C HIS A 345 7.72 17.54 -3.91
N LYS A 346 6.77 16.82 -4.54
CA LYS A 346 5.87 15.92 -3.83
C LYS A 346 6.50 14.59 -3.42
N LEU A 347 7.48 14.10 -4.17
CA LEU A 347 8.30 12.97 -3.71
C LEU A 347 9.12 13.32 -2.48
N ASP A 348 9.60 14.57 -2.35
CA ASP A 348 10.39 15.01 -1.21
C ASP A 348 9.55 15.49 -0.02
N HIS A 349 8.43 16.14 -0.30
CA HIS A 349 7.55 16.78 0.68
C HIS A 349 6.11 16.26 0.53
N SER A 350 5.92 14.93 0.65
CA SER A 350 4.58 14.35 0.63
C SER A 350 3.75 14.86 1.81
N ASN A 351 2.47 15.13 1.59
CA ASN A 351 1.57 15.55 2.66
C ASN A 351 1.44 14.43 3.70
N ARG A 352 1.98 14.64 4.90
CA ARG A 352 1.96 13.68 6.00
C ARG A 352 0.58 13.50 6.64
N LYS A 353 -0.38 14.35 6.29
CA LYS A 353 -1.76 14.28 6.80
C LYS A 353 -2.53 13.08 6.23
N VAL A 354 -2.07 12.49 5.13
CA VAL A 354 -2.70 11.32 4.52
C VAL A 354 -1.99 10.05 4.98
N PRO A 355 -2.69 9.04 5.54
CA PRO A 355 -2.08 7.83 6.11
C PRO A 355 -1.18 7.06 5.14
N TRP A 356 -1.47 7.11 3.85
CA TRP A 356 -0.69 6.43 2.80
C TRP A 356 0.34 7.38 2.19
N THR A 357 1.42 7.62 2.91
CA THR A 357 2.55 8.38 2.38
C THR A 357 3.30 7.59 1.32
N LEU A 358 3.84 8.30 0.34
CA LEU A 358 4.74 7.70 -0.66
C LEU A 358 5.94 7.09 0.05
N ASN A 359 6.17 5.78 -0.14
CA ASN A 359 7.34 5.14 0.40
C ASN A 359 8.59 5.56 -0.42
N PRO A 360 9.51 6.35 0.17
CA PRO A 360 10.67 6.85 -0.56
C PRO A 360 11.53 5.76 -1.18
N SER A 361 11.62 4.60 -0.54
CA SER A 361 12.40 3.47 -1.05
C SER A 361 11.80 2.84 -2.31
N LYS A 362 10.49 3.03 -2.56
CA LYS A 362 9.81 2.52 -3.76
C LYS A 362 9.80 3.50 -4.94
N VAL A 363 9.93 4.81 -4.70
CA VAL A 363 9.65 5.85 -5.70
C VAL A 363 10.78 6.83 -5.96
N LYS A 364 11.66 7.14 -4.97
CA LYS A 364 12.74 8.11 -5.12
C LYS A 364 13.95 7.51 -5.83
N VAL A 365 13.87 7.40 -7.15
CA VAL A 365 14.93 6.81 -8.00
C VAL A 365 16.29 7.51 -7.87
N TYR A 366 16.32 8.75 -7.39
CA TYR A 366 17.54 9.51 -7.12
C TYR A 366 18.10 9.31 -5.69
N SER A 367 17.43 8.53 -4.84
CA SER A 367 17.87 8.24 -3.48
C SER A 367 18.61 6.90 -3.38
N LYS A 368 19.70 6.83 -2.61
CA LYS A 368 20.41 5.57 -2.33
C LYS A 368 19.48 4.51 -1.74
N LYS A 369 18.49 4.90 -0.93
CA LYS A 369 17.50 3.99 -0.33
C LYS A 369 16.67 3.24 -1.38
N PHE A 370 16.51 3.80 -2.57
CA PHE A 370 15.79 3.14 -3.68
C PHE A 370 16.53 1.90 -4.19
N TYR A 371 17.85 1.82 -4.05
CA TYR A 371 18.68 0.72 -4.56
C TYR A 371 19.11 -0.28 -3.47
N THR A 372 18.67 -0.09 -2.22
CA THR A 372 19.07 -0.94 -1.09
C THR A 372 17.89 -1.74 -0.57
N SER A 373 18.11 -2.98 -0.11
CA SER A 373 17.11 -3.82 0.53
C SER A 373 17.47 -4.10 1.99
N HIS A 374 16.45 -4.31 2.82
CA HIS A 374 16.63 -4.84 4.18
C HIS A 374 17.03 -6.32 4.16
N TYR A 375 16.77 -7.01 3.05
CA TYR A 375 17.08 -8.42 2.83
C TYR A 375 18.45 -8.59 2.18
N ASN A 376 19.10 -9.71 2.48
CA ASN A 376 20.12 -10.26 1.60
C ASN A 376 19.41 -10.97 0.43
N VAL A 377 19.09 -10.18 -0.62
CA VAL A 377 18.28 -10.63 -1.75
C VAL A 377 18.75 -11.95 -2.36
N LYS A 378 20.07 -12.12 -2.53
CA LYS A 378 20.62 -13.35 -3.11
C LYS A 378 20.43 -14.56 -2.20
N ALA A 379 20.65 -14.38 -0.90
CA ALA A 379 20.49 -15.47 0.07
C ALA A 379 19.01 -15.84 0.25
N VAL A 380 18.11 -14.84 0.32
CA VAL A 380 16.67 -15.09 0.41
C VAL A 380 16.16 -15.81 -0.85
N ASN A 381 16.57 -15.40 -2.05
CA ASN A 381 16.18 -16.10 -3.28
C ASN A 381 16.65 -17.55 -3.31
N ARG A 382 17.89 -17.84 -2.82
CA ARG A 382 18.37 -19.24 -2.70
C ARG A 382 17.52 -20.04 -1.72
N LEU A 383 17.16 -19.44 -0.57
CA LEU A 383 16.29 -20.07 0.41
C LEU A 383 14.91 -20.37 -0.19
N LEU A 384 14.29 -19.43 -0.90
CA LEU A 384 12.99 -19.64 -1.54
C LEU A 384 13.05 -20.72 -2.63
N ALA A 385 14.16 -20.82 -3.35
CA ALA A 385 14.36 -21.84 -4.40
C ALA A 385 14.44 -23.28 -3.85
N THR A 386 14.61 -23.48 -2.54
CA THR A 386 14.58 -24.82 -1.92
C THR A 386 13.16 -25.33 -1.66
N ILE A 387 12.15 -24.47 -1.77
CA ILE A 387 10.76 -24.84 -1.57
C ILE A 387 10.21 -25.45 -2.87
N PRO A 388 9.75 -26.71 -2.87
CA PRO A 388 9.20 -27.34 -4.06
C PRO A 388 8.01 -26.53 -4.64
N ASP A 389 7.88 -26.45 -5.96
CA ASP A 389 6.81 -25.71 -6.62
C ASP A 389 5.41 -26.28 -6.29
N THR A 390 5.32 -27.58 -6.00
CA THR A 390 4.09 -28.27 -5.63
C THR A 390 3.71 -28.11 -4.16
N ALA A 391 4.64 -27.67 -3.31
CA ALA A 391 4.44 -27.57 -1.87
C ALA A 391 3.39 -26.51 -1.52
N LYS A 392 2.62 -26.78 -0.46
CA LYS A 392 1.68 -25.82 0.15
C LYS A 392 2.47 -24.89 1.08
N VAL A 393 2.35 -23.60 0.86
CA VAL A 393 3.18 -22.59 1.55
C VAL A 393 2.33 -21.52 2.21
N SER A 394 2.69 -21.16 3.46
CA SER A 394 2.24 -19.93 4.09
C SER A 394 3.39 -18.92 4.10
N ALA A 395 3.17 -17.73 3.54
CA ALA A 395 4.22 -16.74 3.35
C ALA A 395 3.84 -15.34 3.81
N SER A 396 4.81 -14.58 4.36
CA SER A 396 4.60 -13.21 4.81
C SER A 396 4.49 -12.19 3.66
N ASN A 397 4.10 -10.96 3.99
CA ASN A 397 3.65 -9.92 3.07
C ASN A 397 4.56 -9.68 1.86
N TYR A 398 5.87 -9.50 2.08
CA TYR A 398 6.81 -9.21 0.99
C TYR A 398 7.47 -10.46 0.39
N ILE A 399 7.25 -11.63 0.99
CA ILE A 399 7.75 -12.91 0.50
C ILE A 399 6.75 -13.59 -0.43
N LEU A 400 5.45 -13.57 -0.08
CA LEU A 400 4.39 -14.25 -0.83
C LEU A 400 4.39 -13.93 -2.33
N PRO A 401 4.58 -12.67 -2.79
CA PRO A 401 4.59 -12.35 -4.21
C PRO A 401 5.62 -13.14 -5.04
N HIS A 402 6.74 -13.55 -4.42
CA HIS A 402 7.79 -14.36 -5.06
C HIS A 402 7.44 -15.85 -5.14
N LEU A 403 6.43 -16.28 -4.39
CA LEU A 403 5.96 -17.66 -4.31
C LEU A 403 4.54 -17.84 -4.84
N ALA A 404 3.91 -16.78 -5.35
CA ALA A 404 2.49 -16.75 -5.68
C ALA A 404 2.07 -17.71 -6.82
N GLN A 405 3.01 -18.14 -7.66
CA GLN A 405 2.75 -19.02 -8.81
C GLN A 405 2.74 -20.50 -8.40
N ARG A 406 1.77 -20.89 -7.55
CA ARG A 406 1.58 -22.26 -7.07
C ARG A 406 0.11 -22.56 -6.73
N LYS A 407 -0.22 -23.85 -6.66
CA LYS A 407 -1.60 -24.31 -6.42
C LYS A 407 -2.15 -23.88 -5.06
N SER A 408 -1.31 -23.89 -4.03
CA SER A 408 -1.73 -23.59 -2.66
C SER A 408 -0.72 -22.67 -1.99
N ILE A 409 -1.17 -21.43 -1.78
CA ILE A 409 -0.40 -20.42 -1.04
C ILE A 409 -1.32 -19.68 -0.09
N TYR A 410 -0.85 -19.44 1.11
CA TYR A 410 -1.59 -18.78 2.18
C TYR A 410 -0.84 -17.54 2.65
N TYR A 411 -1.59 -16.51 2.98
CA TYR A 411 -1.02 -15.30 3.56
C TYR A 411 -0.81 -15.50 5.06
N PHE A 412 0.44 -15.56 5.50
CA PHE A 412 0.81 -15.71 6.91
C PHE A 412 0.16 -14.59 7.76
N PRO A 413 -0.46 -14.87 8.91
CA PRO A 413 -0.34 -16.11 9.72
C PRO A 413 -1.36 -17.21 9.42
N ASN A 414 -2.10 -17.15 8.33
CA ASN A 414 -2.97 -18.24 7.94
C ASN A 414 -2.14 -19.42 7.40
N VAL A 415 -1.97 -20.46 8.19
CA VAL A 415 -1.10 -21.60 7.85
C VAL A 415 -1.89 -22.74 7.23
N LYS A 416 -3.14 -23.00 7.68
CA LYS A 416 -3.98 -24.12 7.20
C LYS A 416 -3.20 -25.44 7.18
N ASP A 417 -3.12 -26.06 5.99
CA ASP A 417 -2.45 -27.32 5.69
C ASP A 417 -1.08 -27.12 4.99
N ALA A 418 -0.42 -25.99 5.27
CA ALA A 418 0.88 -25.68 4.69
C ALA A 418 1.96 -26.68 5.13
N GLU A 419 2.81 -27.05 4.19
CA GLU A 419 4.00 -27.87 4.42
C GLU A 419 5.21 -27.00 4.80
N TYR A 420 5.19 -25.75 4.36
CA TYR A 420 6.23 -24.76 4.63
C TYR A 420 5.62 -23.45 5.12
N ILE A 421 6.29 -22.83 6.09
CA ILE A 421 6.05 -21.44 6.49
C ILE A 421 7.30 -20.64 6.17
N VAL A 422 7.16 -19.51 5.51
CA VAL A 422 8.26 -18.57 5.28
C VAL A 422 7.83 -17.16 5.63
N PHE A 423 8.53 -16.56 6.57
CA PHE A 423 8.22 -15.19 6.99
C PHE A 423 9.48 -14.37 7.26
N SER A 424 9.32 -13.06 7.15
CA SER A 424 10.27 -12.08 7.65
C SER A 424 9.81 -11.53 8.98
N VAL A 425 10.71 -11.39 9.94
CA VAL A 425 10.40 -10.76 11.23
C VAL A 425 10.18 -9.25 11.12
N TYR A 426 10.48 -8.65 9.94
CA TYR A 426 10.18 -7.24 9.66
C TYR A 426 8.86 -7.03 8.91
N ASP A 427 8.19 -8.10 8.48
CA ASP A 427 6.92 -8.04 7.77
C ASP A 427 5.75 -8.15 8.75
N ASN A 428 4.93 -7.13 8.84
CA ASN A 428 3.71 -7.21 9.62
C ASN A 428 2.50 -7.47 8.71
N HIS A 429 1.61 -8.35 9.14
CA HIS A 429 0.29 -8.48 8.56
C HIS A 429 -0.52 -7.21 8.92
N TYR A 430 -1.01 -6.49 7.92
CA TYR A 430 -1.53 -5.13 8.11
C TYR A 430 -2.80 -5.05 8.99
N LEU A 431 -3.54 -6.16 9.14
CA LEU A 431 -4.72 -6.24 10.01
C LEU A 431 -4.39 -6.56 11.47
N LEU A 432 -3.14 -6.96 11.76
CA LEU A 432 -2.70 -7.31 13.10
C LEU A 432 -1.86 -6.20 13.71
N THR A 433 -1.99 -6.03 15.02
CA THR A 433 -1.06 -5.17 15.76
C THR A 433 0.36 -5.76 15.73
N HIS A 434 1.35 -4.95 16.07
CA HIS A 434 2.73 -5.43 16.16
C HIS A 434 2.85 -6.65 17.07
N MET A 435 2.27 -6.59 18.27
CA MET A 435 2.31 -7.69 19.24
C MET A 435 1.59 -8.95 18.77
N GLN A 436 0.47 -8.82 18.08
CA GLN A 436 -0.21 -9.98 17.46
C GLN A 436 0.67 -10.63 16.40
N ASN A 437 1.37 -9.85 15.59
CA ASN A 437 2.33 -10.37 14.61
C ASN A 437 3.48 -11.12 15.28
N GLU A 438 4.04 -10.57 16.38
CA GLU A 438 5.12 -11.24 17.13
C GLU A 438 4.62 -12.55 17.76
N ASN A 439 3.45 -12.56 18.36
CA ASN A 439 2.88 -13.76 18.96
C ASN A 439 2.66 -14.86 17.92
N GLU A 440 2.15 -14.51 16.74
CA GLU A 440 1.97 -15.50 15.66
C GLU A 440 3.31 -16.07 15.16
N ARG A 441 4.35 -15.25 15.00
CA ARG A 441 5.68 -15.72 14.63
C ARG A 441 6.28 -16.65 15.70
N ASN A 442 6.23 -16.23 16.95
CA ASN A 442 6.79 -16.98 18.08
C ASN A 442 6.08 -18.31 18.31
N LYS A 443 4.77 -18.39 18.03
CA LYS A 443 4.00 -19.64 18.06
C LYS A 443 4.65 -20.72 17.17
N TYR A 444 5.09 -20.37 15.96
CA TYR A 444 5.68 -21.33 15.03
C TYR A 444 7.18 -21.50 15.26
N LEU A 445 7.91 -20.45 15.63
CA LEU A 445 9.34 -20.54 15.98
C LEU A 445 9.57 -21.42 17.22
N GLY A 446 8.66 -21.40 18.19
CA GLY A 446 8.73 -22.21 19.42
C GLY A 446 8.00 -23.56 19.33
N SER A 447 7.43 -23.91 18.18
CA SER A 447 6.64 -25.13 18.02
C SER A 447 7.50 -26.36 17.75
N ASN A 448 7.14 -27.48 18.36
CA ASN A 448 7.76 -28.79 18.08
C ASN A 448 7.32 -29.39 16.74
N GLU A 449 6.25 -28.86 16.16
CA GLU A 449 5.72 -29.32 14.86
C GLU A 449 6.43 -28.67 13.66
N TRP A 450 7.20 -27.62 13.90
CA TRP A 450 7.85 -26.84 12.86
C TRP A 450 9.34 -26.73 13.07
N GLU A 451 10.11 -27.16 12.08
CA GLU A 451 11.57 -27.12 12.09
C GLU A 451 12.09 -25.95 11.26
N ILE A 452 12.98 -25.13 11.81
CA ILE A 452 13.70 -24.11 11.04
C ILE A 452 14.71 -24.83 10.16
N THR A 453 14.41 -24.98 8.88
CA THR A 453 15.31 -25.69 7.93
C THR A 453 16.37 -24.77 7.35
N GLN A 454 16.04 -23.49 7.17
CA GLN A 454 16.97 -22.47 6.66
C GLN A 454 16.58 -21.09 7.17
N HIS A 455 17.56 -20.21 7.20
CA HIS A 455 17.33 -18.80 7.49
C HIS A 455 18.30 -17.90 6.71
N SER A 456 17.86 -16.69 6.44
CA SER A 456 18.69 -15.56 6.00
C SER A 456 18.09 -14.32 6.62
N PHE A 457 18.54 -13.99 7.82
CA PHE A 457 17.91 -12.92 8.63
C PHE A 457 17.61 -11.67 7.78
N PRO A 458 16.40 -11.14 7.86
CA PRO A 458 15.29 -11.42 8.78
C PRO A 458 14.31 -12.52 8.33
N VAL A 459 14.63 -13.34 7.35
CA VAL A 459 13.75 -14.37 6.78
C VAL A 459 14.06 -15.74 7.39
N PHE A 460 13.00 -16.45 7.80
CA PHE A 460 13.03 -17.81 8.30
C PHE A 460 12.17 -18.71 7.43
N LEU A 461 12.67 -19.90 7.12
CA LEU A 461 11.97 -20.98 6.45
C LEU A 461 11.78 -22.13 7.42
N LEU A 462 10.52 -22.47 7.69
CA LEU A 462 10.12 -23.58 8.53
C LEU A 462 9.47 -24.65 7.67
N LYS A 463 9.72 -25.91 8.02
CA LYS A 463 9.08 -27.07 7.41
C LYS A 463 8.28 -27.81 8.46
N HIS A 464 7.09 -28.26 8.10
CA HIS A 464 6.24 -29.07 8.98
C HIS A 464 6.89 -30.42 9.22
N ASN A 465 7.09 -30.78 10.47
CA ASN A 465 7.64 -32.07 10.89
C ASN A 465 6.52 -33.05 11.23
N SER A 466 6.11 -33.87 10.28
CA SER A 466 5.04 -34.86 10.47
C SER A 466 5.40 -36.01 11.45
N LYS A 467 6.65 -36.13 11.83
CA LYS A 467 7.11 -37.21 12.71
C LYS A 467 7.08 -36.87 14.19
N GLY A 468 6.73 -35.64 14.56
CA GLY A 468 6.47 -35.25 15.96
C GLY A 468 7.63 -35.51 16.93
N THR A 469 8.88 -35.62 16.46
CA THR A 469 10.03 -35.69 17.35
C THR A 469 10.20 -34.34 18.01
N LEU A 470 9.92 -34.34 19.32
CA LEU A 470 10.03 -33.17 20.18
C LEU A 470 11.41 -32.52 20.01
N ASN A 471 11.46 -31.39 19.35
CA ASN A 471 12.62 -30.53 19.41
C ASN A 471 12.53 -29.76 20.75
N THR A 472 13.06 -30.37 21.82
CA THR A 472 13.02 -29.85 23.20
C THR A 472 13.91 -28.61 23.40
N ASN A 473 14.61 -28.18 22.36
CA ASN A 473 15.52 -27.05 22.44
C ASN A 473 14.75 -25.75 22.09
N SER A 474 14.56 -24.93 23.10
CA SER A 474 14.15 -23.51 22.86
C SER A 474 15.08 -22.90 21.81
N ILE A 475 14.50 -22.25 20.80
CA ILE A 475 15.27 -21.47 19.82
C ILE A 475 15.93 -20.24 20.46
N TRP A 476 15.54 -19.93 21.70
CA TRP A 476 16.01 -18.78 22.44
C TRP A 476 17.02 -19.20 23.51
N THR A 477 18.09 -18.43 23.59
CA THR A 477 18.93 -18.38 24.80
C THR A 477 18.58 -17.10 25.53
N GLU A 478 18.21 -17.17 26.81
CA GLU A 478 18.22 -15.99 27.65
C GLU A 478 19.65 -15.49 27.76
N ALA A 479 19.88 -14.24 27.34
CA ALA A 479 21.19 -13.64 27.45
C ALA A 479 21.31 -12.81 28.72
N ASP A 480 20.38 -11.87 28.93
CA ASP A 480 20.36 -10.95 30.07
C ASP A 480 18.92 -10.60 30.46
N THR A 481 18.69 -10.51 31.77
CA THR A 481 17.42 -10.01 32.33
C THR A 481 17.70 -8.86 33.28
N ILE A 482 17.10 -7.72 33.00
CA ILE A 482 17.21 -6.51 33.84
C ILE A 482 15.83 -6.29 34.47
N LYS A 483 15.80 -6.13 35.80
CA LYS A 483 14.56 -5.92 36.56
C LYS A 483 14.60 -4.64 37.35
N CYS A 484 13.44 -4.01 37.52
CA CYS A 484 13.25 -2.88 38.42
C CYS A 484 11.91 -3.03 39.16
N ASN A 485 11.96 -3.23 40.44
CA ASN A 485 10.81 -3.22 41.35
C ASN A 485 10.64 -1.92 42.09
N TYR A 486 11.41 -0.89 41.72
CA TYR A 486 11.42 0.45 42.28
C TYR A 486 11.79 0.57 43.77
N GLU A 487 12.34 -0.48 44.39
CA GLU A 487 12.76 -0.52 45.79
C GLU A 487 14.23 -0.17 46.01
N THR A 488 15.08 -0.37 44.99
CA THR A 488 16.52 -0.11 45.10
C THR A 488 16.82 1.35 44.76
N ILE A 489 17.23 2.13 45.75
CA ILE A 489 17.45 3.57 45.62
C ILE A 489 18.94 3.89 45.91
N SER A 490 19.57 4.67 45.03
CA SER A 490 20.85 5.32 45.29
C SER A 490 20.64 6.59 46.05
N GLU A 491 21.01 6.63 47.32
CA GLU A 491 20.89 7.83 48.17
C GLU A 491 21.75 8.98 47.66
N LYS A 492 22.91 8.67 47.09
CA LYS A 492 23.85 9.65 46.56
C LYS A 492 23.27 10.46 45.40
N ASP A 493 22.59 9.80 44.49
CA ASP A 493 22.09 10.40 43.24
C ASP A 493 20.58 10.64 43.26
N LYS A 494 19.89 10.23 44.30
CA LYS A 494 18.41 10.23 44.37
C LYS A 494 17.77 9.59 43.15
N THR A 495 18.26 8.41 42.80
CA THR A 495 17.80 7.65 41.62
C THR A 495 17.43 6.23 42.02
N ILE A 496 16.42 5.70 41.36
CA ILE A 496 16.01 4.30 41.41
C ILE A 496 16.93 3.51 40.49
N LEU A 497 17.35 2.33 40.93
CA LEU A 497 18.29 1.51 40.18
C LEU A 497 17.62 0.21 39.64
N PHE A 498 18.05 -0.20 38.47
CA PHE A 498 17.82 -1.55 37.96
C PHE A 498 18.68 -2.59 38.71
N SER A 499 18.33 -3.88 38.53
CA SER A 499 19.07 -5.00 39.11
C SER A 499 20.55 -5.07 38.69
N ASN A 500 20.91 -4.48 37.56
CA ASN A 500 22.29 -4.39 37.08
C ASN A 500 23.02 -3.12 37.55
N GLY A 501 22.39 -2.30 38.38
CA GLY A 501 22.95 -1.04 38.91
C GLY A 501 22.81 0.18 38.02
N GLU A 502 22.21 0.06 36.84
CA GLU A 502 21.90 1.20 35.97
C GLU A 502 20.73 2.03 36.53
N LYS A 503 20.71 3.32 36.15
CA LYS A 503 19.68 4.26 36.62
C LYS A 503 18.38 4.01 35.86
N ALA A 504 17.30 3.73 36.60
CA ALA A 504 15.97 3.50 36.05
C ALA A 504 15.14 4.78 35.98
N GLU A 505 15.12 5.55 37.11
CA GLU A 505 14.27 6.74 37.24
C GLU A 505 14.77 7.63 38.36
N LYS A 506 14.29 8.87 38.42
CA LYS A 506 14.45 9.76 39.58
C LYS A 506 13.47 9.40 40.67
N THR A 507 13.87 9.63 41.93
CA THR A 507 13.00 9.37 43.10
C THR A 507 11.76 10.28 43.17
N ASP A 508 11.72 11.37 42.39
CA ASP A 508 10.59 12.31 42.33
C ASP A 508 9.28 11.69 41.88
N LEU A 509 9.35 10.58 41.13
CA LEU A 509 8.17 9.82 40.68
C LEU A 509 7.80 8.67 41.63
N LEU A 510 8.61 8.43 42.67
CA LEU A 510 8.38 7.33 43.60
C LEU A 510 7.08 7.55 44.39
N SER A 511 6.28 6.50 44.54
CA SER A 511 5.02 6.53 45.25
C SER A 511 4.86 5.32 46.13
N THR A 512 4.28 5.51 47.31
CA THR A 512 3.82 4.46 48.25
C THR A 512 2.31 4.33 48.27
N GLU A 513 1.57 5.08 47.44
CA GLU A 513 0.11 5.07 47.42
C GLU A 513 -0.44 3.74 46.90
N GLN A 514 0.18 3.20 45.87
CA GLN A 514 -0.17 1.93 45.24
C GLN A 514 1.11 1.23 44.82
N ALA A 515 1.33 0.00 45.24
CA ALA A 515 2.42 -0.84 44.80
C ALA A 515 1.88 -2.26 44.54
N ARG A 516 2.41 -2.93 43.53
CA ARG A 516 2.07 -4.29 43.19
C ARG A 516 2.95 -5.26 43.96
N SER A 517 4.22 -4.98 44.01
CA SER A 517 5.21 -5.71 44.80
C SER A 517 5.82 -4.78 45.84
N LEU A 518 6.08 -5.27 47.04
CA LEU A 518 6.69 -4.56 48.17
C LEU A 518 6.00 -3.25 48.52
N THR A 519 6.75 -2.11 48.51
CA THR A 519 6.28 -0.83 49.09
C THR A 519 6.22 0.33 48.11
N HIS A 520 6.94 0.24 47.00
CA HIS A 520 7.08 1.36 46.08
C HIS A 520 6.69 1.03 44.66
N SER A 521 6.15 2.02 43.98
CA SER A 521 5.95 2.07 42.54
C SER A 521 6.33 3.46 42.02
N ILE A 522 6.27 3.71 40.71
CA ILE A 522 6.32 5.07 40.20
C ILE A 522 4.91 5.53 39.78
N LYS A 523 4.64 6.83 40.07
CA LYS A 523 3.36 7.47 39.71
C LYS A 523 3.55 8.40 38.53
N LEU A 524 2.90 8.12 37.42
CA LEU A 524 2.85 8.98 36.26
C LEU A 524 1.54 9.79 36.27
N SER A 525 1.66 11.10 36.12
CA SER A 525 0.53 12.05 36.16
C SER A 525 0.47 12.88 34.88
N THR A 526 -0.48 13.81 34.78
CA THR A 526 -0.54 14.80 33.70
C THR A 526 0.66 15.74 33.65
N GLU A 527 1.33 15.97 34.79
CA GLU A 527 2.50 16.81 34.89
C GLU A 527 3.80 16.06 34.63
N ALA A 528 3.85 14.78 35.02
CA ALA A 528 4.96 13.86 34.81
C ALA A 528 4.52 12.63 34.01
N ARG A 529 4.38 12.79 32.72
CA ARG A 529 3.78 11.78 31.82
C ARG A 529 4.71 10.63 31.43
N TYR A 530 6.01 10.77 31.61
CA TYR A 530 7.01 9.81 31.16
C TYR A 530 7.82 9.29 32.34
N GLY A 531 8.10 7.99 32.32
CA GLY A 531 8.92 7.36 33.35
C GLY A 531 9.67 6.15 32.87
N SER A 532 10.60 5.67 33.67
CA SER A 532 11.46 4.50 33.47
C SER A 532 12.19 4.54 32.13
N LYS A 533 12.82 5.67 31.83
CA LYS A 533 13.66 5.81 30.65
C LYS A 533 14.97 5.06 30.84
N ILE A 534 15.19 4.06 30.00
CA ILE A 534 16.46 3.31 29.96
C ILE A 534 17.03 3.33 28.54
N THR A 535 18.33 3.36 28.43
CA THR A 535 19.08 3.09 27.21
C THR A 535 19.69 1.72 27.32
N LEU A 536 19.36 0.83 26.38
CA LEU A 536 19.82 -0.56 26.37
C LEU A 536 21.18 -0.64 25.66
N PRO A 537 22.25 -1.00 26.38
CA PRO A 537 23.59 -1.15 25.79
C PRO A 537 23.73 -2.50 25.06
N ASP A 538 24.78 -2.63 24.26
CA ASP A 538 25.25 -3.88 23.66
C ASP A 538 24.18 -4.67 22.90
N ILE A 539 23.36 -3.95 22.12
CA ILE A 539 22.31 -4.55 21.31
C ILE A 539 22.89 -4.92 19.96
N THR A 540 22.68 -6.17 19.56
CA THR A 540 23.14 -6.70 18.28
C THR A 540 22.00 -7.07 17.36
N GLN A 541 22.27 -7.08 16.05
CA GLN A 541 21.38 -7.71 15.07
C GLN A 541 21.15 -9.16 15.52
N TYR A 542 19.94 -9.68 15.45
CA TYR A 542 19.46 -10.96 15.95
C TYR A 542 19.04 -10.99 17.43
N ASP A 543 19.24 -9.92 18.19
CA ASP A 543 18.66 -9.84 19.52
C ASP A 543 17.14 -9.63 19.41
N TYR A 544 16.43 -10.29 20.30
CA TYR A 544 15.01 -10.12 20.53
C TYR A 544 14.79 -9.56 21.92
N LEU A 545 14.12 -8.43 21.99
CA LEU A 545 13.80 -7.77 23.26
C LEU A 545 12.35 -8.07 23.65
N GLU A 546 12.15 -8.38 24.91
CA GLU A 546 10.85 -8.49 25.54
C GLU A 546 10.82 -7.59 26.78
N ILE A 547 9.94 -6.63 26.80
CA ILE A 547 9.77 -5.65 27.86
C ILE A 547 8.42 -5.90 28.51
N ASN A 548 8.42 -6.24 29.78
CA ASN A 548 7.23 -6.50 30.58
C ASN A 548 7.12 -5.44 31.67
N VAL A 549 5.92 -4.94 31.89
CA VAL A 549 5.64 -4.02 33.01
C VAL A 549 4.23 -4.24 33.52
N TRP A 550 4.04 -4.01 34.81
CA TRP A 550 2.73 -3.94 35.43
C TRP A 550 2.32 -2.50 35.67
N ALA A 551 1.08 -2.18 35.34
CA ALA A 551 0.52 -0.85 35.54
C ALA A 551 -0.90 -0.95 36.13
N LEU A 552 -1.17 -0.09 37.12
CA LEU A 552 -2.52 0.14 37.63
C LEU A 552 -3.05 1.42 36.98
N CYS A 553 -4.03 1.27 36.09
CA CYS A 553 -4.63 2.35 35.32
C CYS A 553 -6.13 2.14 35.12
N GLU A 554 -6.88 3.23 35.11
CA GLU A 554 -8.35 3.21 34.96
C GLU A 554 -8.78 3.18 33.50
N GLU A 555 -8.19 4.02 32.65
CA GLU A 555 -8.60 4.17 31.26
C GLU A 555 -7.97 3.08 30.37
N LEU A 556 -8.70 2.66 29.33
CA LEU A 556 -8.16 1.79 28.28
C LEU A 556 -7.17 2.60 27.41
N ASN A 557 -6.08 1.96 27.02
CA ASN A 557 -5.04 2.56 26.16
C ASN A 557 -4.33 3.80 26.74
N GLN A 558 -4.38 3.98 28.06
CA GLN A 558 -3.73 5.10 28.74
C GLN A 558 -2.23 4.93 28.81
N ILE A 559 -1.75 3.69 28.98
CA ILE A 559 -0.33 3.36 29.09
C ILE A 559 0.23 2.93 27.77
N HIS A 560 1.42 3.46 27.45
CA HIS A 560 2.19 3.10 26.27
C HIS A 560 3.59 2.69 26.68
N LEU A 561 3.95 1.45 26.37
CA LEU A 561 5.34 1.04 26.30
C LEU A 561 5.91 1.48 24.95
N VAL A 562 6.96 2.26 24.98
CA VAL A 562 7.58 2.81 23.77
C VAL A 562 9.05 2.44 23.75
N SER A 563 9.54 2.02 22.59
CA SER A 563 10.96 1.81 22.36
C SER A 563 11.40 2.41 21.04
N ASP A 564 12.45 3.20 21.08
CA ASP A 564 13.08 3.86 19.94
C ASP A 564 14.46 3.27 19.69
N CYS A 565 14.63 2.61 18.53
CA CYS A 565 15.91 2.06 18.07
C CYS A 565 16.44 2.85 16.86
N GLY A 566 16.64 4.17 17.05
CA GLY A 566 17.06 5.10 16.01
C GLY A 566 15.91 5.66 15.16
N LYS A 567 16.21 6.59 14.27
CA LYS A 567 15.26 7.48 13.58
C LYS A 567 14.09 6.82 12.82
N ASN A 568 14.12 5.53 12.57
CA ASN A 568 13.12 4.86 11.72
C ASN A 568 12.48 3.64 12.41
N TYR A 569 12.79 3.34 13.66
CA TYR A 569 12.34 2.13 14.35
C TYR A 569 11.74 2.51 15.69
N HIS A 570 10.45 2.75 15.66
CA HIS A 570 9.62 3.06 16.80
C HIS A 570 8.68 1.89 17.04
N PHE A 571 8.78 1.27 18.21
CA PHE A 571 7.94 0.18 18.66
C PHE A 571 7.04 0.66 19.79
N HIS A 572 5.80 0.18 19.81
CA HIS A 572 4.81 0.68 20.75
C HIS A 572 3.78 -0.40 21.08
N CYS A 573 3.40 -0.48 22.35
CA CYS A 573 2.32 -1.31 22.84
C CYS A 573 1.47 -0.53 23.85
N SER A 574 0.15 -0.53 23.68
CA SER A 574 -0.82 0.10 24.58
C SER A 574 -1.91 -0.87 25.07
N VAL A 575 -1.79 -2.15 24.74
CA VAL A 575 -2.79 -3.18 25.10
C VAL A 575 -2.21 -4.09 26.17
N ASN A 576 -2.95 -4.31 27.24
CA ASN A 576 -2.56 -5.23 28.29
C ASN A 576 -2.75 -6.70 27.87
N ASN A 577 -1.85 -7.56 28.33
CA ASN A 577 -1.88 -8.99 28.05
C ASN A 577 -2.69 -9.78 29.09
N SER A 578 -2.67 -9.32 30.35
CA SER A 578 -3.38 -9.94 31.47
C SER A 578 -3.68 -8.92 32.56
N ILE A 579 -4.58 -9.30 33.46
CA ILE A 579 -4.94 -8.53 34.66
C ILE A 579 -4.82 -9.48 35.84
N ASP A 580 -4.18 -9.07 36.92
CA ASP A 580 -4.13 -9.85 38.16
C ASP A 580 -5.33 -9.59 39.05
N SER A 581 -5.42 -10.33 40.19
CA SER A 581 -6.53 -10.23 41.13
C SER A 581 -6.63 -8.87 41.83
N SER A 582 -5.58 -8.08 41.81
CA SER A 582 -5.50 -6.72 42.40
C SER A 582 -5.82 -5.63 41.39
N GLY A 583 -6.13 -5.98 40.14
CA GLY A 583 -6.46 -5.02 39.07
C GLY A 583 -5.24 -4.46 38.32
N TRP A 584 -4.02 -4.90 38.66
CA TRP A 584 -2.83 -4.52 37.90
C TRP A 584 -2.84 -5.21 36.52
N LYS A 585 -2.50 -4.44 35.51
CA LYS A 585 -2.50 -4.87 34.10
C LYS A 585 -1.08 -5.09 33.62
N LYS A 586 -0.79 -6.25 33.04
CA LYS A 586 0.51 -6.53 32.45
C LYS A 586 0.56 -6.05 31.00
N PHE A 587 1.58 -5.25 30.67
CA PHE A 587 1.87 -4.83 29.31
C PHE A 587 3.17 -5.49 28.86
N THR A 588 3.18 -5.98 27.64
CA THR A 588 4.37 -6.60 27.03
C THR A 588 4.63 -5.98 25.66
N LEU A 589 5.86 -5.52 25.43
CA LEU A 589 6.34 -5.08 24.13
C LEU A 589 7.51 -5.96 23.72
N SER A 590 7.37 -6.68 22.61
CA SER A 590 8.44 -7.53 22.09
C SER A 590 8.76 -7.17 20.65
N TYR A 591 10.03 -7.23 20.28
CA TYR A 591 10.48 -6.92 18.92
C TYR A 591 11.89 -7.41 18.64
N TRP A 592 12.18 -7.66 17.36
CA TRP A 592 13.52 -7.95 16.87
C TRP A 592 14.31 -6.67 16.64
N ILE A 593 15.60 -6.68 17.00
CA ILE A 593 16.45 -5.53 16.77
C ILE A 593 16.67 -5.32 15.26
N PRO A 594 16.33 -4.14 14.72
CA PRO A 594 16.50 -3.84 13.31
C PRO A 594 17.98 -3.83 12.89
N LYS A 595 18.26 -4.29 11.68
CA LYS A 595 19.62 -4.38 11.12
C LYS A 595 20.47 -3.11 11.26
N ASN A 596 19.83 -1.95 11.17
CA ASN A 596 20.51 -0.65 11.23
C ASN A 596 20.53 -0.04 12.65
N ALA A 597 19.91 -0.69 13.62
CA ALA A 597 19.91 -0.25 15.02
C ALA A 597 21.12 -0.77 15.80
N ALA A 598 21.81 -1.79 15.27
CA ALA A 598 23.02 -2.36 15.88
C ALA A 598 24.20 -1.37 16.09
N THR A 599 24.08 -0.14 15.58
CA THR A 599 25.05 0.94 15.78
C THR A 599 24.47 2.11 16.59
N THR A 600 23.23 2.00 17.05
CA THR A 600 22.52 3.02 17.80
C THR A 600 21.90 2.42 19.05
N GLU A 601 21.99 3.17 20.13
CA GLU A 601 21.34 2.84 21.39
C GLU A 601 19.83 2.70 21.19
N CYS A 602 19.22 1.64 21.71
CA CYS A 602 17.78 1.53 21.84
C CYS A 602 17.39 2.14 23.19
N SER A 603 16.52 3.12 23.17
CA SER A 603 15.93 3.69 24.37
C SER A 603 14.50 3.23 24.53
N MET A 604 14.08 2.90 25.75
CA MET A 604 12.70 2.65 26.09
C MET A 604 12.19 3.63 27.14
N PHE A 605 10.89 3.84 27.15
CA PHE A 605 10.22 4.60 28.20
C PHE A 605 8.73 4.20 28.29
N ILE A 606 8.12 4.54 29.42
CA ILE A 606 6.68 4.35 29.66
C ILE A 606 6.02 5.73 29.58
N TRP A 607 4.90 5.80 28.87
CA TRP A 607 4.16 7.04 28.66
C TRP A 607 2.70 6.89 29.12
N ASN A 608 2.25 7.80 29.98
CA ASN A 608 0.85 8.01 30.32
C ASN A 608 0.24 9.07 29.37
N SER A 609 -0.61 8.65 28.46
CA SER A 609 -1.31 9.54 27.52
C SER A 609 -2.66 10.05 28.07
N GLY A 610 -3.15 9.44 29.17
CA GLY A 610 -4.43 9.75 29.79
C GLY A 610 -4.41 10.98 30.68
N LYS A 611 -5.54 11.20 31.37
CA LYS A 611 -5.74 12.32 32.31
C LYS A 611 -5.69 11.89 33.76
N THR A 612 -5.82 10.59 34.03
CA THR A 612 -5.78 10.01 35.38
C THR A 612 -4.35 9.56 35.73
N PRO A 613 -3.97 9.54 37.02
CA PRO A 613 -2.70 8.98 37.44
C PRO A 613 -2.60 7.49 37.13
N VAL A 614 -1.37 7.04 36.89
CA VAL A 614 -1.04 5.63 36.65
C VAL A 614 0.11 5.24 37.56
N TYR A 615 0.04 4.07 38.15
CA TYR A 615 1.12 3.49 38.94
C TYR A 615 1.80 2.38 38.14
N ILE A 616 3.12 2.35 38.14
CA ILE A 616 3.95 1.43 37.36
C ILE A 616 4.83 0.64 38.34
N ASP A 617 4.85 -0.69 38.16
CA ASP A 617 5.67 -1.57 38.99
C ASP A 617 6.20 -2.77 38.21
N ASP A 618 7.17 -3.48 38.77
CA ASP A 618 7.74 -4.74 38.25
C ASP A 618 8.13 -4.67 36.75
N LEU A 619 8.96 -3.69 36.40
CA LEU A 619 9.53 -3.62 35.07
C LEU A 619 10.61 -4.70 34.87
N GLU A 620 10.47 -5.47 33.82
CA GLU A 620 11.41 -6.51 33.44
C GLU A 620 11.76 -6.39 31.94
N ILE A 621 13.04 -6.40 31.64
CA ILE A 621 13.55 -6.37 30.26
C ILE A 621 14.37 -7.63 30.05
N VAL A 622 13.94 -8.47 29.10
CA VAL A 622 14.60 -9.72 28.75
C VAL A 622 15.19 -9.59 27.35
N LYS A 623 16.49 -9.74 27.25
CA LYS A 623 17.22 -9.81 25.99
C LYS A 623 17.47 -11.27 25.65
N LYS A 624 16.85 -11.74 24.57
CA LYS A 624 16.95 -13.10 24.07
C LYS A 624 17.82 -13.14 22.81
N LYS A 625 18.66 -14.13 22.67
CA LYS A 625 19.42 -14.39 21.44
C LYS A 625 18.88 -15.61 20.73
N LEU A 626 18.83 -15.57 19.40
CA LEU A 626 18.46 -16.71 18.60
C LEU A 626 19.60 -17.73 18.60
N LYS A 627 19.30 -18.95 19.02
CA LYS A 627 20.21 -20.09 18.93
C LYS A 627 20.02 -20.70 17.54
N LEU A 628 20.90 -20.36 16.62
CA LEU A 628 20.96 -20.95 15.28
C LEU A 628 22.02 -22.05 15.33
N ASN A 629 21.61 -23.31 15.18
CA ASN A 629 22.52 -24.44 15.04
C ASN A 629 23.13 -24.48 13.64
#